data_a71450c59f7c0fa33bb784d6a5debb68
#
_entry.id   a71450c59f7c0fa33bb784d6a5debb68
#
_cell.length_a   1.000
_cell.length_b   1.000
_cell.length_c   1.000
_cell.angle_alpha   90.00
_cell.angle_beta   90.00
_cell.angle_gamma   90.00
#
_symmetry.space_group_name_H-M   'P 1'
#
loop_
_entity.id
_entity.type
_entity.pdbx_description
1 polymer ?
#
loop_
_entity_poly.entity_id
_entity_poly.type
_entity_poly.pdbx_seq_one_letter_code
_entity_poly.pdbx_strand_id
1 'polypeptide(L)'
;LSFKYLQTKTQFSKEIMVNYSSMDRFYDNLDMITEQCQNRGPHFVVGHSMGGLYALHLTKYLRVVGGVSISTPFRGSSTADWAKYVVPSYPLFRDIGRKSDPVKKAHEIKLDIPWTQIVSTTGSVPYHNGPNDGVVTLASMTQRTDMEYIEVPHTHY
;
A
#
# COMPACT_ATOMS: atom_id res chain seq x y z
N LEU A 1 -6.95 -3.90 -10.13
CA LEU A 1 -7.29 -4.95 -9.18
C LEU A 1 -8.72 -4.74 -8.66
N SER A 2 -9.58 -5.75 -8.76
CA SER A 2 -10.95 -5.66 -8.27
C SER A 2 -11.09 -6.29 -6.88
N PHE A 3 -11.12 -5.48 -5.83
CA PHE A 3 -11.40 -5.96 -4.47
C PHE A 3 -12.79 -6.60 -4.35
N LYS A 4 -13.75 -6.22 -5.20
CA LYS A 4 -15.05 -6.88 -5.28
C LYS A 4 -14.94 -8.37 -5.65
N TYR A 5 -13.99 -8.72 -6.51
CA TYR A 5 -13.74 -10.14 -6.83
C TYR A 5 -13.14 -10.87 -5.61
N LEU A 6 -12.23 -10.26 -4.87
CA LEU A 6 -11.70 -10.84 -3.65
C LEU A 6 -12.80 -11.11 -2.62
N GLN A 7 -13.75 -10.20 -2.45
CA GLN A 7 -14.92 -10.40 -1.57
C GLN A 7 -15.71 -11.66 -1.92
N THR A 8 -15.82 -12.00 -3.19
CA THR A 8 -16.55 -13.22 -3.60
C THR A 8 -15.80 -14.52 -3.31
N LYS A 9 -14.50 -14.44 -3.04
CA LYS A 9 -13.60 -15.60 -2.81
C LYS A 9 -13.19 -15.77 -1.36
N THR A 10 -13.43 -14.79 -0.52
CA THR A 10 -13.09 -14.82 0.90
C THR A 10 -14.35 -15.05 1.74
N GLN A 11 -14.19 -15.80 2.83
CA GLN A 11 -15.28 -16.08 3.78
C GLN A 11 -15.05 -15.31 5.08
N PHE A 12 -14.91 -14.00 4.98
CA PHE A 12 -14.84 -13.16 6.18
C PHE A 12 -16.22 -12.91 6.75
N SER A 13 -16.34 -12.86 8.06
CA SER A 13 -17.61 -12.63 8.75
C SER A 13 -18.15 -11.22 8.54
N LYS A 14 -17.27 -10.27 8.30
CA LYS A 14 -17.60 -8.87 8.03
C LYS A 14 -16.50 -8.20 7.23
N GLU A 15 -16.86 -7.54 6.16
CA GLU A 15 -15.93 -6.83 5.29
C GLU A 15 -16.21 -5.33 5.33
N ILE A 16 -15.14 -4.54 5.30
CA ILE A 16 -15.18 -3.09 5.19
C ILE A 16 -14.40 -2.71 3.94
N MET A 17 -15.12 -2.30 2.92
CA MET A 17 -14.50 -1.73 1.71
C MET A 17 -14.22 -0.25 1.96
N VAL A 18 -12.96 0.09 2.02
CA VAL A 18 -12.54 1.48 2.22
C VAL A 18 -12.40 2.20 0.89
N ASN A 19 -13.09 3.32 0.76
CA ASN A 19 -12.90 4.26 -0.34
C ASN A 19 -12.26 5.54 0.21
N TYR A 20 -11.15 5.96 -0.37
CA TYR A 20 -10.46 7.19 -0.01
C TYR A 20 -10.22 8.04 -1.26
N SER A 21 -10.08 9.34 -1.06
CA SER A 21 -9.90 10.31 -2.14
C SER A 21 -8.40 10.52 -2.44
N SER A 22 -8.03 10.47 -3.71
CA SER A 22 -6.68 10.85 -4.15
C SER A 22 -6.43 12.36 -4.07
N MET A 23 -7.47 13.15 -3.83
CA MET A 23 -7.39 14.61 -3.67
C MET A 23 -7.11 15.02 -2.23
N ASP A 24 -7.31 14.12 -1.28
CA ASP A 24 -7.05 14.37 0.14
C ASP A 24 -5.61 13.96 0.51
N ARG A 25 -5.10 14.50 1.60
CA ARG A 25 -3.77 14.15 2.11
C ARG A 25 -3.77 12.77 2.74
N PHE A 26 -2.60 12.15 2.80
CA PHE A 26 -2.45 10.81 3.35
C PHE A 26 -3.05 10.67 4.76
N TYR A 27 -2.76 11.60 5.65
CA TYR A 27 -3.24 11.50 7.04
C TYR A 27 -4.73 11.80 7.19
N ASP A 28 -5.30 12.70 6.39
CA ASP A 28 -6.76 12.94 6.39
C ASP A 28 -7.52 11.67 5.99
N ASN A 29 -7.03 10.98 4.95
CA ASN A 29 -7.55 9.67 4.56
C ASN A 29 -7.33 8.62 5.67
N LEU A 30 -6.15 8.58 6.30
CA LEU A 30 -5.84 7.62 7.35
C LEU A 30 -6.77 7.79 8.56
N ASP A 31 -7.05 9.02 8.95
CA ASP A 31 -7.97 9.34 10.04
C ASP A 31 -9.40 8.88 9.71
N MET A 32 -9.88 9.18 8.51
CA MET A 32 -11.18 8.74 8.02
C MET A 32 -11.30 7.20 8.00
N ILE A 33 -10.26 6.50 7.52
CA ILE A 33 -10.24 5.03 7.50
C ILE A 33 -10.24 4.47 8.93
N THR A 34 -9.47 5.08 9.82
CA THR A 34 -9.40 4.67 11.22
C THR A 34 -10.77 4.81 11.89
N GLU A 35 -11.47 5.92 11.68
CA GLU A 35 -12.83 6.15 12.21
C GLU A 35 -13.84 5.12 11.68
N GLN A 36 -13.77 4.76 10.39
CA GLN A 36 -14.66 3.74 9.82
C GLN A 36 -14.44 2.35 10.46
N CYS A 37 -13.22 2.06 10.87
CA CYS A 37 -12.81 0.74 11.36
C CYS A 37 -12.76 0.64 12.89
N GLN A 38 -12.63 1.75 13.61
CA GLN A 38 -12.57 1.73 15.09
C GLN A 38 -13.81 1.08 15.72
N ASN A 39 -13.65 0.54 16.91
CA ASN A 39 -14.68 -0.21 17.64
C ASN A 39 -15.16 -1.49 16.92
N ARG A 40 -14.39 -1.97 15.95
CA ARG A 40 -14.59 -3.23 15.24
C ARG A 40 -13.29 -4.01 15.29
N GLY A 41 -13.33 -5.25 15.03
CA GLY A 41 -12.09 -6.03 14.94
C GLY A 41 -12.03 -7.16 15.94
N PRO A 42 -10.98 -7.97 15.88
CA PRO A 42 -9.70 -7.72 15.20
C PRO A 42 -9.82 -7.66 13.68
N HIS A 43 -8.89 -6.95 13.04
CA HIS A 43 -8.90 -6.73 11.60
C HIS A 43 -7.82 -7.55 10.89
N PHE A 44 -8.15 -8.12 9.74
CA PHE A 44 -7.20 -8.53 8.73
C PHE A 44 -7.26 -7.48 7.60
N VAL A 45 -6.12 -6.94 7.20
CA VAL A 45 -6.06 -5.83 6.25
C VAL A 45 -5.52 -6.28 4.89
N VAL A 46 -6.12 -5.76 3.82
CA VAL A 46 -5.63 -5.99 2.45
C VAL A 46 -5.52 -4.64 1.74
N GLY A 47 -4.34 -4.34 1.21
CA GLY A 47 -4.10 -3.07 0.53
C GLY A 47 -3.31 -3.24 -0.77
N HIS A 48 -3.71 -2.54 -1.82
CA HIS A 48 -2.99 -2.48 -3.09
C HIS A 48 -2.29 -1.13 -3.23
N SER A 49 -1.05 -1.15 -3.71
CA SER A 49 -0.28 0.05 -3.97
C SER A 49 -0.21 0.94 -2.72
N MET A 50 -0.65 2.18 -2.78
CA MET A 50 -0.74 3.06 -1.63
C MET A 50 -1.67 2.53 -0.51
N GLY A 51 -2.69 1.75 -0.88
CA GLY A 51 -3.56 1.10 0.11
C GLY A 51 -2.80 0.20 1.09
N GLY A 52 -1.67 -0.37 0.67
CA GLY A 52 -0.79 -1.13 1.55
C GLY A 52 -0.02 -0.25 2.55
N LEU A 53 0.29 1.01 2.20
CA LEU A 53 0.85 1.97 3.16
C LEU A 53 -0.19 2.35 4.21
N TYR A 54 -1.44 2.62 3.81
CA TYR A 54 -2.53 2.82 4.78
C TYR A 54 -2.69 1.61 5.69
N ALA A 55 -2.75 0.41 5.11
CA ALA A 55 -2.88 -0.84 5.87
C ALA A 55 -1.77 -1.00 6.92
N LEU A 56 -0.52 -0.68 6.57
CA LEU A 56 0.60 -0.70 7.50
C LEU A 56 0.44 0.35 8.61
N HIS A 57 0.08 1.58 8.27
CA HIS A 57 -0.13 2.64 9.27
C HIS A 57 -1.28 2.31 10.24
N LEU A 58 -2.33 1.65 9.77
CA LEU A 58 -3.48 1.24 10.59
C LEU A 58 -3.08 0.31 11.75
N THR A 59 -1.97 -0.42 11.65
CA THR A 59 -1.47 -1.27 12.76
C THR A 59 -1.16 -0.48 14.03
N LYS A 60 -0.94 0.84 13.92
CA LYS A 60 -0.73 1.73 15.08
C LYS A 60 -2.01 2.17 15.78
N TYR A 61 -3.13 2.10 15.09
CA TYR A 61 -4.40 2.68 15.56
C TYR A 61 -5.48 1.63 15.81
N LEU A 62 -5.38 0.48 15.16
CA LEU A 62 -6.36 -0.59 15.19
C LEU A 62 -5.69 -1.91 15.62
N ARG A 63 -6.50 -2.81 16.17
CA ARG A 63 -6.06 -4.18 16.42
C ARG A 63 -6.02 -4.95 15.11
N VAL A 64 -4.90 -4.90 14.42
CA VAL A 64 -4.63 -5.67 13.21
C VAL A 64 -3.96 -6.98 13.60
N VAL A 65 -4.45 -8.10 13.07
CA VAL A 65 -3.94 -9.46 13.37
C VAL A 65 -3.17 -10.09 12.21
N GLY A 66 -3.17 -9.44 11.07
CA GLY A 66 -2.43 -9.87 9.89
C GLY A 66 -2.76 -9.00 8.69
N GLY A 67 -1.97 -9.09 7.64
CA GLY A 67 -2.18 -8.27 6.45
C GLY A 67 -1.60 -8.86 5.17
N VAL A 68 -2.17 -8.39 4.07
CA VAL A 68 -1.65 -8.60 2.72
C VAL A 68 -1.53 -7.24 2.04
N SER A 69 -0.34 -6.95 1.55
CA SER A 69 -0.10 -5.82 0.67
C SER A 69 0.21 -6.32 -0.75
N ILE A 70 -0.20 -5.57 -1.76
CA ILE A 70 -0.04 -5.93 -3.16
C ILE A 70 0.63 -4.77 -3.86
N SER A 71 1.80 -5.00 -4.45
CA SER A 71 2.58 -3.98 -5.19
C SER A 71 2.77 -2.66 -4.43
N THR A 72 2.92 -2.75 -3.11
CA THR A 72 3.03 -1.57 -2.24
C THR A 72 4.45 -1.03 -2.25
N PRO A 73 4.65 0.27 -2.52
CA PRO A 73 5.95 0.91 -2.56
C PRO A 73 6.45 1.28 -1.15
N PHE A 74 6.85 0.33 -0.33
CA PHE A 74 7.29 0.61 1.05
C PHE A 74 8.51 1.54 1.15
N ARG A 75 9.36 1.59 0.11
CA ARG A 75 10.45 2.55 0.00
C ARG A 75 10.04 3.89 -0.61
N GLY A 76 8.76 4.04 -0.93
CA GLY A 76 8.27 5.12 -1.77
C GLY A 76 8.52 4.87 -3.26
N SER A 77 7.88 5.65 -4.10
CA SER A 77 7.96 5.51 -5.55
C SER A 77 8.81 6.62 -6.17
N SER A 78 9.78 6.24 -7.00
CA SER A 78 10.51 7.19 -7.84
C SER A 78 9.64 7.72 -8.97
N THR A 79 8.68 6.92 -9.44
CA THR A 79 7.67 7.35 -10.41
C THR A 79 6.72 8.37 -9.81
N ALA A 80 6.39 8.26 -8.51
CA ALA A 80 5.63 9.29 -7.80
C ALA A 80 6.44 10.59 -7.67
N ASP A 81 7.75 10.49 -7.46
CA ASP A 81 8.63 11.66 -7.47
C ASP A 81 8.64 12.36 -8.85
N TRP A 82 8.43 11.63 -9.93
CA TRP A 82 8.26 12.17 -11.27
C TRP A 82 6.82 12.62 -11.53
N ALA A 83 5.82 11.85 -11.12
CA ALA A 83 4.41 12.13 -11.35
C ALA A 83 3.95 13.45 -10.71
N LYS A 84 4.56 13.86 -9.59
CA LYS A 84 4.28 15.18 -8.97
C LYS A 84 4.58 16.37 -9.89
N TYR A 85 5.44 16.21 -10.90
CA TYR A 85 5.72 17.25 -11.90
C TYR A 85 4.75 17.20 -13.08
N VAL A 86 4.21 16.01 -13.38
CA VAL A 86 3.29 15.80 -14.51
C VAL A 86 1.83 16.03 -14.10
N VAL A 87 1.49 15.66 -12.89
CA VAL A 87 0.14 15.80 -12.32
C VAL A 87 0.23 16.45 -10.94
N PRO A 88 0.65 17.72 -10.84
CA PRO A 88 0.88 18.39 -9.56
C PRO A 88 -0.38 18.59 -8.73
N SER A 89 -1.56 18.42 -9.33
CA SER A 89 -2.87 18.62 -8.68
C SER A 89 -3.25 17.48 -7.73
N TYR A 90 -2.52 16.37 -7.71
CA TYR A 90 -2.82 15.25 -6.82
C TYR A 90 -1.87 15.24 -5.62
N PRO A 91 -2.33 15.65 -4.43
CA PRO A 91 -1.54 15.64 -3.18
C PRO A 91 -0.94 14.27 -2.87
N LEU A 92 -1.65 13.23 -3.29
CA LEU A 92 -1.28 11.84 -3.15
C LEU A 92 0.14 11.52 -3.64
N PHE A 93 0.56 12.03 -4.80
CA PHE A 93 1.89 11.77 -5.33
C PHE A 93 3.00 12.39 -4.47
N ARG A 94 2.68 13.44 -3.71
CA ARG A 94 3.63 14.02 -2.73
C ARG A 94 3.80 13.07 -1.54
N ASP A 95 2.71 12.41 -1.14
CA ASP A 95 2.66 11.61 0.09
C ASP A 95 3.22 10.19 -0.09
N ILE A 96 3.43 9.72 -1.33
CA ILE A 96 4.08 8.43 -1.62
C ILE A 96 5.49 8.54 -2.22
N GLY A 97 6.03 9.75 -2.32
CA GLY A 97 7.43 9.95 -2.70
C GLY A 97 8.40 9.40 -1.66
N ARG A 98 9.61 9.03 -2.09
CA ARG A 98 10.63 8.40 -1.21
C ARG A 98 10.99 9.20 0.05
N LYS A 99 10.85 10.51 0.00
CA LYS A 99 11.17 11.43 1.10
C LYS A 99 9.95 11.91 1.86
N SER A 100 8.76 11.42 1.51
CA SER A 100 7.52 11.83 2.16
C SER A 100 7.46 11.34 3.61
N ASP A 101 6.73 12.06 4.44
CA ASP A 101 6.54 11.73 5.84
C ASP A 101 5.81 10.37 6.03
N PRO A 102 4.74 10.05 5.29
CA PRO A 102 4.11 8.74 5.38
C PRO A 102 5.05 7.57 5.09
N VAL A 103 5.93 7.69 4.08
CA VAL A 103 6.90 6.64 3.75
C VAL A 103 7.96 6.53 4.83
N LYS A 104 8.48 7.62 5.36
CA LYS A 104 9.46 7.62 6.46
C LYS A 104 8.88 6.96 7.71
N LYS A 105 7.68 7.36 8.11
CA LYS A 105 7.00 6.76 9.27
C LYS A 105 6.65 5.29 9.06
N ALA A 106 6.34 4.87 7.82
CA ALA A 106 6.14 3.46 7.51
C ALA A 106 7.39 2.61 7.82
N HIS A 107 8.61 3.17 7.64
CA HIS A 107 9.86 2.48 7.99
C HIS A 107 10.05 2.29 9.50
N GLU A 108 9.47 3.14 10.32
CA GLU A 108 9.55 3.07 11.77
C GLU A 108 8.57 2.03 12.36
N ILE A 109 7.55 1.64 11.59
CA ILE A 109 6.57 0.63 12.02
C ILE A 109 7.22 -0.76 11.91
N LYS A 110 7.35 -1.45 13.02
CA LYS A 110 7.76 -2.86 13.06
C LYS A 110 6.54 -3.75 13.06
N LEU A 111 6.56 -4.79 12.23
CA LEU A 111 5.51 -5.79 12.18
C LEU A 111 5.90 -6.99 13.05
N ASP A 112 5.04 -7.31 13.99
CA ASP A 112 5.09 -8.49 14.86
C ASP A 112 3.93 -9.45 14.57
N ILE A 113 3.21 -9.22 13.49
CA ILE A 113 2.05 -9.98 13.01
C ILE A 113 2.34 -10.54 11.61
N PRO A 114 1.68 -11.65 11.22
CA PRO A 114 1.83 -12.21 9.89
C PRO A 114 1.48 -11.18 8.80
N TRP A 115 2.41 -10.99 7.86
CA TRP A 115 2.21 -10.09 6.74
C TRP A 115 2.84 -10.62 5.47
N THR A 116 2.10 -10.59 4.38
CA THR A 116 2.59 -11.00 3.06
C THR A 116 2.50 -9.84 2.08
N GLN A 117 3.58 -9.58 1.38
CA GLN A 117 3.60 -8.67 0.24
C GLN A 117 3.58 -9.48 -1.06
N ILE A 118 2.56 -9.30 -1.88
CA ILE A 118 2.53 -9.80 -3.25
C ILE A 118 3.24 -8.78 -4.14
N VAL A 119 4.26 -9.25 -4.85
CA VAL A 119 5.15 -8.40 -5.65
C VAL A 119 4.96 -8.71 -7.12
N SER A 120 4.48 -7.73 -7.87
CA SER A 120 4.32 -7.84 -9.32
C SER A 120 5.63 -7.47 -10.03
N THR A 121 6.06 -8.28 -11.00
CA THR A 121 7.41 -8.17 -11.59
C THR A 121 7.42 -7.92 -13.10
N THR A 122 6.27 -7.90 -13.76
CA THR A 122 6.17 -7.72 -15.21
C THR A 122 5.72 -6.32 -15.55
N GLY A 123 6.65 -5.45 -15.90
CA GLY A 123 6.35 -4.09 -16.31
C GLY A 123 7.57 -3.36 -16.84
N SER A 124 7.35 -2.17 -17.37
CA SER A 124 8.41 -1.27 -17.85
C SER A 124 8.14 0.13 -17.33
N VAL A 125 9.03 0.61 -16.47
CA VAL A 125 9.03 2.00 -16.02
C VAL A 125 10.04 2.76 -16.87
N PRO A 126 9.65 3.85 -17.52
CA PRO A 126 10.59 4.69 -18.27
C PRO A 126 11.80 5.10 -17.40
N TYR A 127 12.98 5.05 -17.98
CA TYR A 127 14.25 5.42 -17.33
C TYR A 127 14.66 4.54 -16.12
N HIS A 128 14.09 3.34 -16.00
CA HIS A 128 14.48 2.40 -14.95
C HIS A 128 14.75 1.01 -15.54
N ASN A 129 16.00 0.53 -15.41
CA ASN A 129 16.47 -0.72 -16.02
C ASN A 129 16.33 -1.95 -15.10
N GLY A 130 15.72 -1.81 -13.91
CA GLY A 130 15.53 -2.91 -12.96
C GLY A 130 14.13 -3.52 -13.05
N PRO A 131 13.93 -4.70 -12.44
CA PRO A 131 12.61 -5.32 -12.34
C PRO A 131 11.59 -4.38 -11.69
N ASN A 132 10.41 -4.32 -12.29
CA ASN A 132 9.32 -3.45 -11.85
C ASN A 132 7.98 -3.97 -12.40
N ASP A 133 6.88 -3.40 -11.92
CA ASP A 133 5.52 -3.75 -12.34
C ASP A 133 4.89 -2.76 -13.33
N GLY A 134 5.67 -1.78 -13.80
CA GLY A 134 5.20 -0.68 -14.65
C GLY A 134 4.93 0.62 -13.88
N VAL A 135 4.90 0.59 -12.56
CA VAL A 135 4.66 1.75 -11.68
C VAL A 135 5.65 1.79 -10.53
N VAL A 136 5.89 0.65 -9.88
CA VAL A 136 6.74 0.51 -8.70
C VAL A 136 7.91 -0.42 -9.01
N THR A 137 9.09 -0.10 -8.51
CA THR A 137 10.26 -0.95 -8.67
C THR A 137 10.24 -2.10 -7.67
N LEU A 138 10.80 -3.24 -8.07
CA LEU A 138 10.97 -4.39 -7.19
C LEU A 138 11.67 -4.01 -5.88
N ALA A 139 12.75 -3.24 -5.98
CA ALA A 139 13.52 -2.76 -4.81
C ALA A 139 12.69 -1.89 -3.85
N SER A 140 11.64 -1.21 -4.33
CA SER A 140 10.73 -0.46 -3.46
C SER A 140 9.72 -1.36 -2.78
N MET A 141 9.27 -2.42 -3.46
CA MET A 141 8.31 -3.37 -2.91
C MET A 141 8.93 -4.31 -1.88
N THR A 142 10.22 -4.68 -2.03
CA THR A 142 10.90 -5.70 -1.23
C THR A 142 11.84 -5.15 -0.15
N GLN A 143 11.69 -3.88 0.21
CA GLN A 143 12.63 -3.25 1.13
C GLN A 143 12.53 -3.76 2.58
N ARG A 144 11.37 -4.22 3.00
CA ARG A 144 11.13 -4.64 4.39
C ARG A 144 11.64 -6.06 4.62
N THR A 145 12.12 -6.32 5.84
CA THR A 145 12.63 -7.64 6.26
C THR A 145 11.70 -8.36 7.24
N ASP A 146 10.59 -7.74 7.61
CA ASP A 146 9.63 -8.20 8.62
C ASP A 146 8.30 -8.68 7.99
N MET A 147 8.34 -9.13 6.72
CA MET A 147 7.20 -9.69 6.01
C MET A 147 7.64 -10.75 5.01
N GLU A 148 6.69 -11.58 4.59
CA GLU A 148 6.89 -12.57 3.53
C GLU A 148 6.65 -11.95 2.16
N TYR A 149 7.32 -12.49 1.12
CA TYR A 149 7.18 -12.03 -0.26
C TYR A 149 6.72 -13.16 -1.17
N ILE A 150 5.73 -12.86 -2.03
CA ILE A 150 5.28 -13.74 -3.11
C ILE A 150 5.40 -12.96 -4.41
N GLU A 151 6.25 -13.41 -5.30
CA GLU A 151 6.41 -12.81 -6.63
C GLU A 151 5.39 -13.39 -7.61
N VAL A 152 4.78 -12.52 -8.40
CA VAL A 152 3.84 -12.88 -9.46
C VAL A 152 4.20 -12.17 -10.77
N PRO A 153 4.12 -12.87 -11.93
CA PRO A 153 4.46 -12.29 -13.22
C PRO A 153 3.30 -11.44 -13.77
N HIS A 154 2.94 -10.39 -13.05
CA HIS A 154 1.87 -9.46 -13.40
C HIS A 154 2.36 -8.01 -13.40
N THR A 155 1.58 -7.14 -14.01
CA THR A 155 1.76 -5.69 -13.95
C THR A 155 1.14 -5.13 -12.66
N HIS A 156 1.26 -3.82 -12.48
CA HIS A 156 0.71 -3.11 -11.31
C HIS A 156 -0.83 -3.18 -11.22
N TYR A 157 -1.54 -3.40 -12.35
CA TYR A 157 -3.00 -3.40 -12.48
C TYR A 157 -3.54 -4.75 -12.92
#